data_1d50bb23119db7f6b909e52cd5687617
#
_entry.id   1d50bb23119db7f6b909e52cd5687617
#
_cell.length_a   1.000
_cell.length_b   1.000
_cell.length_c   1.000
_cell.angle_alpha   90.00
_cell.angle_beta   90.00
_cell.angle_gamma   90.00
#
_symmetry.space_group_name_H-M   'P 1'
#
loop_
_entity.id
_entity.type
_entity.pdbx_description
1 polymer ?
#
loop_
_entity_poly.entity_id
_entity_poly.type
_entity_poly.pdbx_seq_one_letter_code
_entity_poly.pdbx_strand_id
1 'polypeptide(L)'
;TATTEIYTLSLHDALPILPWSIPEEKPIDIAEARKILDQDHYGLEKIKSRIIEYLAVRKLAPGGKAPILCFLGPPGVGKTSLGQSIARAMSRPFVRVSLGGVHDEAEIRGHRRTYIGALPGNIIQAIKKAGARNCVMMLDEIDKMGRGIQGDPSAAMLEVLDPEQNGTFRDNYLGVPFDLSRVVFIATANMLDGVPGPLLDRMELISLAGYTEDEKLEIAKRYLVRRQLEANGIKAEQVEIDPDALRLIIKSYTREAGVRNLEREIGKVLRNVAVQIAEGSTSHVTIAPKDIVSLLGQPRFENEIAQRTSIPGVATGLAWTPVGGDILFIEASRMPGRGALMITGQLGDVMRESVQAAMTLVKSRAAQLGIDPAVFEKNDIHVHVPAGATPKDGPSAGVAMFTALTSLLTDRTVRGDTAMTGEISLRGLVLPVGGIKEKVVAAAAAGLTRVMLPARNKRDYDDIPAGARAKLEFIWLERVDDAIAAALEPAKATPAAAE
;
A
#
# COMPACT_ATOMS: atom_id res chain seq x y z
N THR A 1 -49.97 8.60 -24.52
CA THR A 1 -49.20 8.27 -25.76
C THR A 1 -47.75 8.75 -25.64
N ALA A 2 -47.46 9.92 -25.11
CA ALA A 2 -46.08 10.42 -24.95
C ALA A 2 -45.22 9.59 -23.97
N THR A 3 -45.84 9.00 -22.95
CA THR A 3 -45.11 8.20 -21.92
C THR A 3 -44.67 6.84 -22.48
N THR A 4 -45.45 6.26 -23.44
CA THR A 4 -45.13 4.96 -24.05
C THR A 4 -43.99 5.08 -25.07
N GLU A 5 -43.84 6.21 -25.75
CA GLU A 5 -42.73 6.47 -26.68
C GLU A 5 -41.37 6.65 -25.97
N ILE A 6 -41.36 7.27 -24.81
CA ILE A 6 -40.10 7.42 -24.01
C ILE A 6 -39.57 6.06 -23.54
N TYR A 7 -40.48 5.14 -23.16
CA TYR A 7 -40.08 3.78 -22.73
C TYR A 7 -39.64 2.89 -23.91
N THR A 8 -40.19 3.08 -25.11
CA THR A 8 -39.76 2.33 -26.29
C THR A 8 -38.41 2.81 -26.84
N LEU A 9 -38.12 4.09 -26.77
CA LEU A 9 -36.82 4.64 -27.17
C LEU A 9 -35.67 4.10 -26.33
N SER A 10 -35.84 3.93 -25.01
CA SER A 10 -34.79 3.39 -24.15
C SER A 10 -34.53 1.89 -24.38
N LEU A 11 -35.49 1.14 -24.88
CA LEU A 11 -35.38 -0.29 -25.22
C LEU A 11 -34.62 -0.52 -26.53
N HIS A 12 -34.80 0.37 -27.52
CA HIS A 12 -34.06 0.30 -28.78
C HIS A 12 -32.62 0.77 -28.69
N ASP A 13 -32.27 1.58 -27.66
CA ASP A 13 -30.92 2.15 -27.55
C ASP A 13 -29.90 1.25 -26.82
N ALA A 14 -30.33 0.34 -25.96
CA ALA A 14 -29.42 -0.48 -25.18
C ALA A 14 -28.99 -1.78 -25.89
N LEU A 15 -29.91 -2.47 -26.55
CA LEU A 15 -29.63 -3.74 -27.23
C LEU A 15 -28.78 -3.59 -28.51
N PRO A 16 -29.01 -2.59 -29.40
CA PRO A 16 -28.23 -2.41 -30.62
C PRO A 16 -26.80 -1.91 -30.35
N ILE A 17 -26.55 -1.28 -29.21
CA ILE A 17 -25.26 -0.64 -28.89
C ILE A 17 -24.28 -1.60 -28.18
N LEU A 18 -24.75 -2.77 -27.72
CA LEU A 18 -23.90 -3.79 -27.14
C LEU A 18 -23.13 -4.55 -28.21
N PRO A 19 -21.84 -4.83 -28.03
CA PRO A 19 -21.04 -5.60 -28.97
C PRO A 19 -21.39 -7.10 -28.87
N TRP A 20 -22.41 -7.56 -29.60
CA TRP A 20 -22.84 -8.97 -29.62
C TRP A 20 -21.89 -9.87 -30.40
N SER A 21 -21.18 -9.36 -31.38
CA SER A 21 -20.19 -10.10 -32.15
C SER A 21 -18.87 -10.25 -31.35
N ILE A 22 -18.20 -11.38 -31.52
CA ILE A 22 -16.87 -11.60 -31.00
C ILE A 22 -15.91 -10.97 -32.01
N PRO A 23 -15.10 -9.97 -31.60
CA PRO A 23 -14.08 -9.40 -32.49
C PRO A 23 -12.98 -10.43 -32.77
N GLU A 24 -12.31 -10.29 -33.88
CA GLU A 24 -11.14 -11.09 -34.22
C GLU A 24 -10.02 -10.87 -33.18
N GLU A 25 -9.52 -11.97 -32.60
CA GLU A 25 -8.50 -11.92 -31.56
C GLU A 25 -7.11 -12.00 -32.20
N LYS A 26 -6.28 -11.01 -31.94
CA LYS A 26 -4.86 -11.06 -32.30
C LYS A 26 -4.13 -12.03 -31.38
N PRO A 27 -3.23 -12.87 -31.91
CA PRO A 27 -2.41 -13.73 -31.06
C PRO A 27 -1.52 -12.90 -30.13
N ILE A 28 -1.40 -13.34 -28.88
CA ILE A 28 -0.55 -12.65 -27.89
C ILE A 28 0.93 -12.87 -28.26
N ASP A 29 1.67 -11.77 -28.45
CA ASP A 29 3.11 -11.80 -28.62
C ASP A 29 3.79 -11.56 -27.25
N ILE A 30 4.44 -12.60 -26.72
CA ILE A 30 5.09 -12.57 -25.42
C ILE A 30 6.31 -11.64 -25.40
N ALA A 31 7.03 -11.52 -26.52
CA ALA A 31 8.20 -10.64 -26.62
C ALA A 31 7.76 -9.17 -26.59
N GLU A 32 6.71 -8.82 -27.35
CA GLU A 32 6.13 -7.47 -27.32
C GLU A 32 5.47 -7.17 -25.97
N ALA A 33 4.79 -8.13 -25.34
CA ALA A 33 4.24 -7.98 -24.01
C ALA A 33 5.30 -7.62 -22.97
N ARG A 34 6.45 -8.29 -23.01
CA ARG A 34 7.60 -8.00 -22.13
C ARG A 34 8.11 -6.58 -22.36
N LYS A 35 8.29 -6.19 -23.60
CA LYS A 35 8.72 -4.84 -23.99
C LYS A 35 7.74 -3.76 -23.51
N ILE A 36 6.44 -3.97 -23.66
CA ILE A 36 5.41 -3.05 -23.17
C ILE A 36 5.50 -2.88 -21.64
N LEU A 37 5.63 -3.98 -20.90
CA LEU A 37 5.75 -3.93 -19.44
C LEU A 37 7.02 -3.21 -18.99
N ASP A 38 8.14 -3.38 -19.69
CA ASP A 38 9.41 -2.71 -19.39
C ASP A 38 9.38 -1.23 -19.71
N GLN A 39 8.67 -0.83 -20.77
CA GLN A 39 8.47 0.56 -21.14
C GLN A 39 7.57 1.32 -20.16
N ASP A 40 6.51 0.67 -19.66
CA ASP A 40 5.49 1.32 -18.84
C ASP A 40 5.81 1.32 -17.35
N HIS A 41 6.64 0.38 -16.88
CA HIS A 41 6.88 0.14 -15.46
C HIS A 41 8.37 0.00 -15.15
N TYR A 42 8.86 0.83 -14.24
CA TYR A 42 10.21 0.71 -13.71
C TYR A 42 10.27 -0.37 -12.62
N GLY A 43 11.29 -1.23 -12.67
CA GLY A 43 11.44 -2.33 -11.72
C GLY A 43 10.31 -3.36 -11.83
N LEU A 44 9.84 -3.87 -10.70
CA LEU A 44 8.72 -4.83 -10.59
C LEU A 44 8.98 -6.17 -11.29
N GLU A 45 10.23 -6.64 -11.36
CA GLU A 45 10.64 -7.79 -12.18
C GLU A 45 9.85 -9.09 -11.86
N LYS A 46 9.63 -9.39 -10.56
CA LYS A 46 8.83 -10.54 -10.13
C LYS A 46 7.39 -10.45 -10.61
N ILE A 47 6.80 -9.24 -10.57
CA ILE A 47 5.41 -8.98 -10.98
C ILE A 47 5.28 -9.09 -12.49
N LYS A 48 6.22 -8.49 -13.24
CA LYS A 48 6.28 -8.61 -14.71
C LYS A 48 6.40 -10.07 -15.14
N SER A 49 7.25 -10.87 -14.46
CA SER A 49 7.39 -12.30 -14.74
C SER A 49 6.06 -13.04 -14.56
N ARG A 50 5.34 -12.79 -13.46
CA ARG A 50 4.01 -13.38 -13.22
C ARG A 50 2.97 -12.98 -14.27
N ILE A 51 2.98 -11.72 -14.69
CA ILE A 51 2.10 -11.25 -15.78
C ILE A 51 2.46 -11.97 -17.09
N ILE A 52 3.73 -12.13 -17.40
CA ILE A 52 4.17 -12.85 -18.62
C ILE A 52 3.79 -14.33 -18.56
N GLU A 53 3.92 -15.00 -17.42
CA GLU A 53 3.46 -16.38 -17.21
C GLU A 53 1.95 -16.49 -17.48
N TYR A 54 1.15 -15.58 -16.91
CA TYR A 54 -0.28 -15.51 -17.15
C TYR A 54 -0.62 -15.33 -18.64
N LEU A 55 0.05 -14.41 -19.33
CA LEU A 55 -0.15 -14.16 -20.76
C LEU A 55 0.26 -15.37 -21.61
N ALA A 56 1.31 -16.08 -21.22
CA ALA A 56 1.76 -17.30 -21.90
C ALA A 56 0.72 -18.42 -21.79
N VAL A 57 0.13 -18.63 -20.60
CA VAL A 57 -0.96 -19.58 -20.40
C VAL A 57 -2.17 -19.21 -21.26
N ARG A 58 -2.55 -17.94 -21.29
CA ARG A 58 -3.65 -17.44 -22.14
C ARG A 58 -3.36 -17.61 -23.64
N LYS A 59 -2.13 -17.49 -24.06
CA LYS A 59 -1.71 -17.74 -25.45
C LYS A 59 -1.86 -19.23 -25.83
N LEU A 60 -1.44 -20.14 -24.94
CA LEU A 60 -1.44 -21.59 -25.17
C LEU A 60 -2.85 -22.18 -25.06
N ALA A 61 -3.68 -21.64 -24.18
CA ALA A 61 -5.04 -22.10 -23.92
C ALA A 61 -6.03 -20.91 -23.94
N PRO A 62 -6.40 -20.37 -25.13
CA PRO A 62 -7.27 -19.17 -25.24
C PRO A 62 -8.66 -19.33 -24.63
N GLY A 63 -9.18 -20.57 -24.59
CA GLY A 63 -10.45 -20.92 -23.94
C GLY A 63 -10.30 -21.49 -22.52
N GLY A 64 -9.10 -21.53 -21.99
CA GLY A 64 -8.81 -22.14 -20.69
C GLY A 64 -9.33 -21.28 -19.51
N LYS A 65 -9.68 -21.96 -18.41
CA LYS A 65 -10.03 -21.33 -17.13
C LYS A 65 -8.76 -20.80 -16.45
N ALA A 66 -8.28 -19.60 -16.83
CA ALA A 66 -7.16 -18.98 -16.16
C ALA A 66 -7.64 -18.28 -14.87
N PRO A 67 -6.84 -18.27 -13.79
CA PRO A 67 -7.15 -17.55 -12.57
C PRO A 67 -7.29 -16.04 -12.86
N ILE A 68 -8.01 -15.33 -12.00
CA ILE A 68 -8.17 -13.88 -12.09
C ILE A 68 -6.97 -13.24 -11.40
N LEU A 69 -6.22 -12.40 -12.09
CA LEU A 69 -5.14 -11.65 -11.45
C LEU A 69 -5.72 -10.61 -10.49
N CYS A 70 -5.30 -10.64 -9.23
CA CYS A 70 -5.65 -9.64 -8.25
C CYS A 70 -4.40 -8.89 -7.78
N PHE A 71 -4.31 -7.61 -8.13
CA PHE A 71 -3.22 -6.73 -7.68
C PHE A 71 -3.53 -6.18 -6.30
N LEU A 72 -2.76 -6.64 -5.31
CA LEU A 72 -2.87 -6.24 -3.92
C LEU A 72 -1.75 -5.25 -3.56
N GLY A 73 -2.10 -4.15 -2.88
CA GLY A 73 -1.07 -3.23 -2.37
C GLY A 73 -1.58 -1.81 -2.13
N PRO A 74 -0.74 -0.94 -1.59
CA PRO A 74 -1.12 0.43 -1.23
C PRO A 74 -1.54 1.26 -2.46
N PRO A 75 -2.24 2.38 -2.25
CA PRO A 75 -2.62 3.26 -3.34
C PRO A 75 -1.39 3.89 -4.00
N GLY A 76 -1.45 4.10 -5.32
CA GLY A 76 -0.39 4.77 -6.08
C GLY A 76 0.81 3.91 -6.47
N VAL A 77 0.75 2.58 -6.29
CA VAL A 77 1.84 1.66 -6.70
C VAL A 77 1.71 1.14 -8.14
N GLY A 78 0.75 1.67 -8.92
CA GLY A 78 0.64 1.34 -10.34
C GLY A 78 -0.32 0.19 -10.67
N LYS A 79 -1.21 -0.24 -9.76
CA LYS A 79 -2.17 -1.33 -10.02
C LYS A 79 -2.98 -1.12 -11.31
N THR A 80 -3.55 0.06 -11.49
CA THR A 80 -4.37 0.39 -12.67
C THR A 80 -3.54 0.44 -13.95
N SER A 81 -2.32 0.99 -13.90
CA SER A 81 -1.44 1.05 -15.07
C SER A 81 -0.96 -0.33 -15.50
N LEU A 82 -0.72 -1.27 -14.58
CA LEU A 82 -0.42 -2.67 -14.91
C LEU A 82 -1.56 -3.31 -15.72
N GLY A 83 -2.82 -3.10 -15.31
CA GLY A 83 -3.98 -3.58 -16.07
C GLY A 83 -4.09 -2.98 -17.47
N GLN A 84 -3.79 -1.70 -17.62
CA GLN A 84 -3.72 -1.05 -18.93
C GLN A 84 -2.61 -1.64 -19.81
N SER A 85 -1.44 -1.92 -19.24
CA SER A 85 -0.32 -2.53 -19.96
C SER A 85 -0.63 -3.96 -20.39
N ILE A 86 -1.34 -4.74 -19.54
CA ILE A 86 -1.83 -6.09 -19.90
C ILE A 86 -2.81 -5.99 -21.09
N ALA A 87 -3.77 -5.06 -21.04
CA ALA A 87 -4.73 -4.87 -22.12
C ALA A 87 -4.04 -4.50 -23.44
N ARG A 88 -3.05 -3.63 -23.37
CA ARG A 88 -2.22 -3.24 -24.52
C ARG A 88 -1.41 -4.41 -25.06
N ALA A 89 -0.81 -5.22 -24.19
CA ALA A 89 -0.07 -6.42 -24.57
C ALA A 89 -0.96 -7.49 -25.23
N MET A 90 -2.24 -7.54 -24.85
CA MET A 90 -3.24 -8.41 -25.48
C MET A 90 -3.91 -7.79 -26.71
N SER A 91 -3.61 -6.55 -27.07
CA SER A 91 -4.29 -5.76 -28.11
C SER A 91 -5.82 -5.73 -27.90
N ARG A 92 -6.27 -5.59 -26.64
CA ARG A 92 -7.69 -5.58 -26.26
C ARG A 92 -8.09 -4.24 -25.63
N PRO A 93 -9.34 -3.78 -25.83
CA PRO A 93 -9.83 -2.59 -25.12
C PRO A 93 -9.74 -2.77 -23.60
N PHE A 94 -9.40 -1.69 -22.90
CA PHE A 94 -9.37 -1.63 -21.44
C PHE A 94 -10.56 -0.86 -20.89
N VAL A 95 -11.21 -1.42 -19.89
CA VAL A 95 -12.28 -0.75 -19.17
C VAL A 95 -12.14 -0.98 -17.67
N ARG A 96 -12.47 0.03 -16.87
CA ARG A 96 -12.42 -0.02 -15.41
C ARG A 96 -13.82 0.10 -14.83
N VAL A 97 -14.13 -0.77 -13.87
CA VAL A 97 -15.34 -0.75 -13.04
C VAL A 97 -14.90 -0.55 -11.60
N SER A 98 -15.35 0.52 -10.94
CA SER A 98 -15.11 0.72 -9.52
C SER A 98 -16.16 -0.04 -8.72
N LEU A 99 -15.71 -0.90 -7.82
CA LEU A 99 -16.57 -1.65 -6.90
C LEU A 99 -16.58 -1.03 -5.49
N GLY A 100 -15.73 -0.02 -5.26
CA GLY A 100 -15.70 0.71 -4.00
C GLY A 100 -16.99 1.51 -3.79
N GLY A 101 -17.72 1.19 -2.71
CA GLY A 101 -18.99 1.83 -2.38
C GLY A 101 -20.23 1.18 -2.99
N VAL A 102 -20.06 0.08 -3.73
CA VAL A 102 -21.21 -0.75 -4.21
C VAL A 102 -21.78 -1.52 -3.03
N HIS A 103 -23.07 -1.33 -2.78
CA HIS A 103 -23.80 -1.95 -1.66
C HIS A 103 -25.03 -2.73 -2.08
N ASP A 104 -25.47 -2.56 -3.35
CA ASP A 104 -26.67 -3.19 -3.94
C ASP A 104 -26.26 -4.13 -5.08
N GLU A 105 -26.81 -5.34 -5.05
CA GLU A 105 -26.66 -6.33 -6.14
C GLU A 105 -27.14 -5.77 -7.48
N ALA A 106 -28.15 -4.89 -7.47
CA ALA A 106 -28.69 -4.26 -8.67
C ALA A 106 -27.66 -3.36 -9.39
N GLU A 107 -26.64 -2.85 -8.69
CA GLU A 107 -25.55 -2.12 -9.35
C GLU A 107 -24.71 -3.03 -10.25
N ILE A 108 -24.59 -4.32 -9.91
CA ILE A 108 -23.87 -5.33 -10.73
C ILE A 108 -24.76 -5.92 -11.81
N ARG A 109 -25.98 -6.35 -11.42
CA ARG A 109 -26.94 -7.08 -12.29
C ARG A 109 -27.97 -6.21 -12.99
N GLY A 110 -27.97 -4.89 -12.75
CA GLY A 110 -28.97 -3.99 -13.29
C GLY A 110 -30.33 -4.05 -12.57
N HIS A 111 -31.12 -3.02 -12.75
CA HIS A 111 -32.47 -2.91 -12.21
C HIS A 111 -33.49 -3.54 -13.19
N ARG A 112 -34.55 -4.11 -12.65
CA ARG A 112 -35.67 -4.59 -13.48
C ARG A 112 -36.30 -3.42 -14.26
N ARG A 113 -36.61 -3.61 -15.54
CA ARG A 113 -37.17 -2.57 -16.42
C ARG A 113 -38.48 -1.94 -15.95
N THR A 114 -39.16 -2.61 -15.02
CA THR A 114 -40.41 -2.10 -14.42
C THR A 114 -40.23 -0.91 -13.53
N TYR A 115 -39.01 -0.60 -13.13
CA TYR A 115 -38.70 0.57 -12.26
C TYR A 115 -38.40 1.80 -13.10
N ILE A 116 -38.93 2.95 -12.67
CA ILE A 116 -38.60 4.25 -13.27
C ILE A 116 -37.12 4.55 -13.05
N GLY A 117 -36.38 4.90 -14.10
CA GLY A 117 -34.94 5.14 -14.01
C GLY A 117 -34.06 3.88 -13.99
N ALA A 118 -34.63 2.71 -14.31
CA ALA A 118 -33.85 1.47 -14.40
C ALA A 118 -32.71 1.59 -15.42
N LEU A 119 -31.55 1.08 -15.03
CA LEU A 119 -30.33 1.05 -15.85
C LEU A 119 -29.73 -0.37 -15.85
N PRO A 120 -28.99 -0.75 -16.91
CA PRO A 120 -28.17 -1.94 -16.90
C PRO A 120 -27.11 -1.89 -15.79
N GLY A 121 -26.68 -3.05 -15.32
CA GLY A 121 -25.63 -3.16 -14.33
C GLY A 121 -24.28 -2.64 -14.84
N ASN A 122 -23.40 -2.33 -13.88
CA ASN A 122 -22.08 -1.76 -14.15
C ASN A 122 -21.23 -2.62 -15.10
N ILE A 123 -21.37 -3.94 -15.07
CA ILE A 123 -20.65 -4.87 -15.96
C ILE A 123 -21.08 -4.64 -17.42
N ILE A 124 -22.38 -4.62 -17.68
CA ILE A 124 -22.92 -4.41 -19.03
C ILE A 124 -22.63 -2.99 -19.55
N GLN A 125 -22.72 -1.99 -18.68
CA GLN A 125 -22.35 -0.61 -19.04
C GLN A 125 -20.85 -0.50 -19.40
N ALA A 126 -19.99 -1.21 -18.69
CA ALA A 126 -18.56 -1.26 -18.98
C ALA A 126 -18.27 -1.91 -20.33
N ILE A 127 -18.95 -3.01 -20.68
CA ILE A 127 -18.82 -3.66 -21.98
C ILE A 127 -19.29 -2.73 -23.10
N LYS A 128 -20.42 -2.04 -22.91
CA LYS A 128 -20.90 -1.01 -23.85
C LYS A 128 -19.83 0.06 -24.08
N LYS A 129 -19.21 0.55 -23.01
CA LYS A 129 -18.13 1.55 -23.07
C LYS A 129 -16.87 1.01 -23.75
N ALA A 130 -16.52 -0.25 -23.53
CA ALA A 130 -15.38 -0.91 -24.16
C ALA A 130 -15.58 -1.14 -25.67
N GLY A 131 -16.83 -1.26 -26.14
CA GLY A 131 -17.18 -1.54 -27.53
C GLY A 131 -16.77 -2.95 -27.99
N ALA A 132 -16.38 -3.85 -27.09
CA ALA A 132 -15.94 -5.20 -27.44
C ALA A 132 -16.19 -6.19 -26.29
N ARG A 133 -16.63 -7.42 -26.64
CA ARG A 133 -16.88 -8.52 -25.68
C ARG A 133 -15.59 -9.13 -25.11
N ASN A 134 -14.48 -8.97 -25.77
CA ASN A 134 -13.17 -9.50 -25.35
C ASN A 134 -12.29 -8.46 -24.67
N CYS A 135 -12.89 -7.46 -24.03
CA CYS A 135 -12.14 -6.42 -23.32
C CYS A 135 -11.40 -6.97 -22.10
N VAL A 136 -10.40 -6.23 -21.63
CA VAL A 136 -9.82 -6.38 -20.30
C VAL A 136 -10.60 -5.49 -19.34
N MET A 137 -11.29 -6.09 -18.39
CA MET A 137 -12.11 -5.41 -17.41
C MET A 137 -11.42 -5.42 -16.05
N MET A 138 -11.05 -4.24 -15.56
CA MET A 138 -10.48 -4.08 -14.23
C MET A 138 -11.57 -3.78 -13.22
N LEU A 139 -11.68 -4.65 -12.22
CA LEU A 139 -12.55 -4.52 -11.06
C LEU A 139 -11.76 -3.87 -9.94
N ASP A 140 -11.95 -2.57 -9.77
CA ASP A 140 -11.13 -1.77 -8.88
C ASP A 140 -11.76 -1.65 -7.48
N GLU A 141 -10.91 -1.71 -6.44
CA GLU A 141 -11.31 -1.61 -5.03
C GLU A 141 -12.32 -2.70 -4.58
N ILE A 142 -12.05 -3.96 -4.94
CA ILE A 142 -12.91 -5.11 -4.59
C ILE A 142 -13.01 -5.31 -3.05
N ASP A 143 -12.01 -4.86 -2.31
CA ASP A 143 -11.95 -4.86 -0.85
C ASP A 143 -12.92 -3.87 -0.19
N LYS A 144 -13.48 -2.94 -0.97
CA LYS A 144 -14.40 -1.90 -0.49
C LYS A 144 -15.85 -2.14 -0.87
N MET A 145 -16.19 -3.32 -1.38
CA MET A 145 -17.59 -3.72 -1.57
C MET A 145 -18.28 -3.86 -0.22
N GLY A 146 -19.41 -3.19 -0.05
CA GLY A 146 -20.21 -3.27 1.16
C GLY A 146 -21.21 -4.43 1.10
N ARG A 147 -21.75 -4.81 2.28
CA ARG A 147 -22.93 -5.65 2.38
C ARG A 147 -24.11 -4.73 2.69
N GLY A 148 -25.11 -4.72 1.82
CA GLY A 148 -26.33 -3.92 1.98
C GLY A 148 -27.51 -4.75 2.48
N ILE A 149 -28.57 -4.07 2.95
CA ILE A 149 -29.85 -4.70 3.31
C ILE A 149 -30.56 -5.24 2.04
N GLN A 150 -30.22 -4.72 0.86
CA GLN A 150 -30.88 -5.00 -0.42
C GLN A 150 -30.15 -6.03 -1.30
N GLY A 151 -29.30 -6.86 -0.73
CA GLY A 151 -28.60 -7.92 -1.45
C GLY A 151 -27.10 -7.99 -1.12
N ASP A 152 -26.45 -9.00 -1.69
CA ASP A 152 -25.01 -9.21 -1.54
C ASP A 152 -24.32 -9.02 -2.92
N PRO A 153 -23.68 -7.86 -3.17
CA PRO A 153 -22.94 -7.64 -4.41
C PRO A 153 -21.85 -8.69 -4.66
N SER A 154 -21.32 -9.29 -3.58
CA SER A 154 -20.30 -10.34 -3.70
C SER A 154 -20.84 -11.60 -4.34
N ALA A 155 -22.11 -11.97 -4.08
CA ALA A 155 -22.76 -13.09 -4.72
C ALA A 155 -22.94 -12.85 -6.23
N ALA A 156 -23.33 -11.64 -6.63
CA ALA A 156 -23.42 -11.27 -8.04
C ALA A 156 -22.04 -11.30 -8.73
N MET A 157 -21.00 -10.86 -8.04
CA MET A 157 -19.63 -10.91 -8.55
C MET A 157 -19.10 -12.35 -8.69
N LEU A 158 -19.53 -13.28 -7.83
CA LEU A 158 -19.19 -14.69 -7.99
C LEU A 158 -19.72 -15.25 -9.31
N GLU A 159 -20.95 -14.91 -9.72
CA GLU A 159 -21.50 -15.33 -11.01
C GLU A 159 -20.73 -14.72 -12.18
N VAL A 160 -20.38 -13.43 -12.10
CA VAL A 160 -19.60 -12.73 -13.14
C VAL A 160 -18.20 -13.36 -13.30
N LEU A 161 -17.57 -13.74 -12.20
CA LEU A 161 -16.19 -14.22 -12.16
C LEU A 161 -16.06 -15.74 -12.30
N ASP A 162 -17.15 -16.49 -12.15
CA ASP A 162 -17.13 -17.93 -12.29
C ASP A 162 -17.13 -18.34 -13.78
N PRO A 163 -16.07 -18.99 -14.28
CA PRO A 163 -16.01 -19.45 -15.67
C PRO A 163 -17.09 -20.47 -16.06
N GLU A 164 -17.77 -21.09 -15.08
CA GLU A 164 -18.86 -22.03 -15.34
C GLU A 164 -20.21 -21.33 -15.52
N GLN A 165 -20.35 -20.12 -14.98
CA GLN A 165 -21.61 -19.36 -14.97
C GLN A 165 -21.56 -18.12 -15.86
N ASN A 166 -20.40 -17.51 -16.04
CA ASN A 166 -20.26 -16.22 -16.72
C ASN A 166 -20.62 -16.24 -18.22
N GLY A 167 -20.62 -17.41 -18.86
CA GLY A 167 -21.09 -17.57 -20.24
C GLY A 167 -22.57 -17.30 -20.42
N THR A 168 -23.35 -17.36 -19.35
CA THR A 168 -24.82 -17.15 -19.34
C THR A 168 -25.23 -16.07 -18.36
N PHE A 169 -24.35 -15.10 -18.09
CA PHE A 169 -24.61 -13.98 -17.16
C PHE A 169 -25.92 -13.27 -17.55
N ARG A 170 -26.76 -13.02 -16.54
CA ARG A 170 -28.06 -12.42 -16.75
C ARG A 170 -28.17 -11.07 -16.06
N ASP A 171 -28.16 -10.01 -16.85
CA ASP A 171 -28.51 -8.67 -16.40
C ASP A 171 -30.03 -8.50 -16.36
N ASN A 172 -30.54 -7.98 -15.23
CA ASN A 172 -32.01 -7.83 -15.02
C ASN A 172 -32.63 -6.80 -15.96
N TYR A 173 -31.86 -5.81 -16.43
CA TYR A 173 -32.31 -4.82 -17.38
C TYR A 173 -32.34 -5.39 -18.80
N LEU A 174 -31.31 -6.13 -19.21
CA LEU A 174 -31.29 -6.76 -20.54
C LEU A 174 -32.33 -7.85 -20.66
N GLY A 175 -32.54 -8.67 -19.64
CA GLY A 175 -33.48 -9.78 -19.60
C GLY A 175 -33.10 -10.96 -20.50
N VAL A 176 -31.95 -10.88 -21.17
CA VAL A 176 -31.37 -11.95 -22.01
C VAL A 176 -30.00 -12.31 -21.50
N PRO A 177 -29.53 -13.56 -21.65
CA PRO A 177 -28.17 -13.94 -21.28
C PRO A 177 -27.15 -13.19 -22.12
N PHE A 178 -26.03 -12.77 -21.46
CA PHE A 178 -24.89 -12.19 -22.12
C PHE A 178 -23.62 -12.99 -21.75
N ASP A 179 -22.86 -13.40 -22.75
CA ASP A 179 -21.70 -14.23 -22.56
C ASP A 179 -20.47 -13.37 -22.22
N LEU A 180 -19.96 -13.50 -20.98
CA LEU A 180 -18.79 -12.84 -20.44
C LEU A 180 -17.49 -13.69 -20.55
N SER A 181 -17.56 -14.90 -21.10
CA SER A 181 -16.43 -15.85 -21.11
C SER A 181 -15.17 -15.33 -21.82
N ARG A 182 -15.31 -14.34 -22.69
CA ARG A 182 -14.20 -13.72 -23.42
C ARG A 182 -13.61 -12.50 -22.72
N VAL A 183 -14.27 -12.00 -21.68
CA VAL A 183 -13.76 -10.89 -20.87
C VAL A 183 -12.56 -11.38 -20.03
N VAL A 184 -11.49 -10.60 -20.01
CA VAL A 184 -10.37 -10.84 -19.11
C VAL A 184 -10.55 -9.98 -17.88
N PHE A 185 -10.89 -10.61 -16.77
CA PHE A 185 -11.05 -9.91 -15.49
C PHE A 185 -9.71 -9.77 -14.77
N ILE A 186 -9.46 -8.57 -14.26
CA ILE A 186 -8.35 -8.24 -13.36
C ILE A 186 -8.95 -7.52 -12.16
N ALA A 187 -8.61 -7.92 -10.95
CA ALA A 187 -9.06 -7.27 -9.72
C ALA A 187 -7.96 -6.41 -9.09
N THR A 188 -8.36 -5.40 -8.32
CA THR A 188 -7.44 -4.67 -7.44
C THR A 188 -8.02 -4.59 -6.04
N ALA A 189 -7.14 -4.69 -5.05
CA ALA A 189 -7.47 -4.49 -3.64
C ALA A 189 -6.34 -3.72 -2.95
N ASN A 190 -6.66 -3.02 -1.87
CA ASN A 190 -5.65 -2.44 -1.00
C ASN A 190 -5.32 -3.38 0.15
N MET A 191 -6.31 -4.13 0.65
CA MET A 191 -6.21 -5.09 1.75
C MET A 191 -7.00 -6.36 1.41
N LEU A 192 -6.64 -7.49 2.02
CA LEU A 192 -7.37 -8.75 1.82
C LEU A 192 -8.60 -8.88 2.73
N ASP A 193 -8.56 -8.28 3.91
CA ASP A 193 -9.56 -8.45 4.96
C ASP A 193 -10.99 -8.03 4.53
N GLY A 194 -11.09 -7.14 3.56
CA GLY A 194 -12.39 -6.72 2.97
C GLY A 194 -12.89 -7.60 1.84
N VAL A 195 -12.07 -8.51 1.31
CA VAL A 195 -12.44 -9.34 0.16
C VAL A 195 -13.09 -10.64 0.63
N PRO A 196 -14.30 -10.98 0.15
CA PRO A 196 -14.95 -12.24 0.50
C PRO A 196 -14.13 -13.48 0.11
N GLY A 197 -14.01 -14.45 1.04
CA GLY A 197 -13.23 -15.68 0.83
C GLY A 197 -13.50 -16.40 -0.49
N PRO A 198 -14.77 -16.65 -0.88
CA PRO A 198 -15.09 -17.31 -2.15
C PRO A 198 -14.58 -16.58 -3.40
N LEU A 199 -14.41 -15.26 -3.35
CA LEU A 199 -13.80 -14.50 -4.43
C LEU A 199 -12.27 -14.68 -4.42
N LEU A 200 -11.64 -14.69 -3.24
CA LEU A 200 -10.19 -14.91 -3.10
C LEU A 200 -9.76 -16.27 -3.66
N ASP A 201 -10.56 -17.32 -3.46
CA ASP A 201 -10.28 -18.67 -3.95
C ASP A 201 -10.17 -18.76 -5.50
N ARG A 202 -10.71 -17.78 -6.21
CA ARG A 202 -10.65 -17.67 -7.68
C ARG A 202 -9.54 -16.77 -8.20
N MET A 203 -8.80 -16.13 -7.28
CA MET A 203 -7.84 -15.10 -7.62
C MET A 203 -6.40 -15.55 -7.40
N GLU A 204 -5.55 -15.18 -8.32
CA GLU A 204 -4.10 -15.23 -8.14
C GLU A 204 -3.64 -13.87 -7.60
N LEU A 205 -3.17 -13.87 -6.35
CA LEU A 205 -2.75 -12.66 -5.66
C LEU A 205 -1.33 -12.25 -6.09
N ILE A 206 -1.21 -11.02 -6.59
CA ILE A 206 0.07 -10.39 -6.91
C ILE A 206 0.26 -9.18 -6.02
N SER A 207 1.12 -9.31 -5.00
CA SER A 207 1.39 -8.25 -4.05
C SER A 207 2.35 -7.21 -4.61
N LEU A 208 1.92 -5.96 -4.62
CA LEU A 208 2.73 -4.79 -4.95
C LEU A 208 3.12 -4.08 -3.65
N ALA A 209 4.42 -3.99 -3.39
CA ALA A 209 4.93 -3.17 -2.29
C ALA A 209 5.01 -1.70 -2.68
N GLY A 210 5.29 -0.87 -1.68
CA GLY A 210 5.70 0.51 -1.89
C GLY A 210 7.07 0.61 -2.58
N TYR A 211 7.36 1.81 -3.06
CA TYR A 211 8.62 2.16 -3.72
C TYR A 211 9.62 2.77 -2.75
N THR A 212 10.90 2.49 -2.95
CA THR A 212 12.01 3.19 -2.30
C THR A 212 12.15 4.62 -2.87
N GLU A 213 12.92 5.48 -2.20
CA GLU A 213 13.18 6.85 -2.69
C GLU A 213 13.83 6.85 -4.07
N ASP A 214 14.77 5.94 -4.33
CA ASP A 214 15.47 5.83 -5.62
C ASP A 214 14.52 5.34 -6.71
N GLU A 215 13.64 4.37 -6.42
CA GLU A 215 12.60 3.93 -7.36
C GLU A 215 11.59 5.05 -7.65
N LYS A 216 11.17 5.81 -6.62
CA LYS A 216 10.28 6.98 -6.81
C LYS A 216 10.93 8.05 -7.68
N LEU A 217 12.24 8.28 -7.51
CA LEU A 217 12.99 9.22 -8.34
C LEU A 217 13.01 8.78 -9.81
N GLU A 218 13.32 7.51 -10.06
CA GLU A 218 13.32 6.98 -11.43
C GLU A 218 11.92 6.98 -12.06
N ILE A 219 10.89 6.63 -11.30
CA ILE A 219 9.49 6.71 -11.73
C ILE A 219 9.11 8.17 -12.04
N ALA A 220 9.50 9.11 -11.19
CA ALA A 220 9.24 10.53 -11.41
C ALA A 220 9.86 11.02 -12.71
N LYS A 221 11.15 10.74 -12.94
CA LYS A 221 11.88 11.13 -14.16
C LYS A 221 11.29 10.54 -15.42
N ARG A 222 11.01 9.22 -15.41
CA ARG A 222 10.59 8.50 -16.62
C ARG A 222 9.13 8.70 -16.97
N TYR A 223 8.25 8.86 -15.98
CA TYR A 223 6.81 8.81 -16.21
C TYR A 223 6.05 10.02 -15.67
N LEU A 224 6.28 10.42 -14.38
CA LEU A 224 5.40 11.40 -13.75
C LEU A 224 5.62 12.81 -14.28
N VAL A 225 6.88 13.23 -14.46
CA VAL A 225 7.21 14.56 -15.00
C VAL A 225 6.61 14.71 -16.39
N ARG A 226 6.85 13.76 -17.29
CA ARG A 226 6.30 13.79 -18.63
C ARG A 226 4.77 13.87 -18.63
N ARG A 227 4.10 13.02 -17.86
CA ARG A 227 2.63 13.02 -17.74
C ARG A 227 2.10 14.36 -17.24
N GLN A 228 2.78 14.94 -16.25
CA GLN A 228 2.37 16.24 -15.71
C GLN A 228 2.69 17.41 -16.64
N LEU A 229 3.74 17.35 -17.44
CA LEU A 229 3.98 18.31 -18.50
C LEU A 229 2.85 18.30 -19.55
N GLU A 230 2.51 17.11 -20.05
CA GLU A 230 1.41 16.92 -20.99
C GLU A 230 0.06 17.42 -20.41
N ALA A 231 -0.24 17.08 -19.14
CA ALA A 231 -1.46 17.49 -18.46
C ALA A 231 -1.59 19.01 -18.22
N ASN A 232 -0.46 19.71 -18.10
CA ASN A 232 -0.42 21.17 -17.91
C ASN A 232 -0.13 21.95 -19.19
N GLY A 233 -0.04 21.29 -20.36
CA GLY A 233 0.20 21.93 -21.65
C GLY A 233 1.60 22.53 -21.83
N ILE A 234 2.59 22.04 -21.06
CA ILE A 234 3.98 22.51 -21.09
C ILE A 234 4.79 21.58 -22.00
N LYS A 235 5.60 22.16 -22.89
CA LYS A 235 6.52 21.38 -23.72
C LYS A 235 7.75 20.95 -22.91
N ALA A 236 8.30 19.78 -23.26
CA ALA A 236 9.46 19.23 -22.53
C ALA A 236 10.71 20.16 -22.61
N GLU A 237 10.85 20.92 -23.68
CA GLU A 237 11.97 21.84 -23.86
C GLU A 237 11.85 23.12 -23.00
N GLN A 238 10.69 23.38 -22.41
CA GLN A 238 10.42 24.59 -21.61
C GLN A 238 10.76 24.43 -20.14
N VAL A 239 10.90 23.20 -19.65
CA VAL A 239 11.12 22.94 -18.21
C VAL A 239 12.13 21.82 -18.00
N GLU A 240 13.12 22.09 -17.18
CA GLU A 240 14.05 21.11 -16.65
C GLU A 240 13.93 21.06 -15.13
N ILE A 241 13.77 19.86 -14.57
CA ILE A 241 13.70 19.65 -13.10
C ILE A 241 14.97 18.92 -12.68
N ASP A 242 15.75 19.56 -11.82
CA ASP A 242 16.94 18.96 -11.23
C ASP A 242 16.56 17.66 -10.46
N PRO A 243 17.29 16.55 -10.66
CA PRO A 243 17.10 15.33 -9.88
C PRO A 243 17.11 15.54 -8.36
N ASP A 244 17.91 16.46 -7.85
CA ASP A 244 17.97 16.77 -6.43
C ASP A 244 16.73 17.56 -5.96
N ALA A 245 16.10 18.34 -6.82
CA ALA A 245 14.80 18.96 -6.56
C ALA A 245 13.70 17.88 -6.43
N LEU A 246 13.69 16.87 -7.31
CA LEU A 246 12.79 15.73 -7.18
C LEU A 246 13.04 14.93 -5.90
N ARG A 247 14.31 14.69 -5.53
CA ARG A 247 14.66 14.03 -4.26
C ARG A 247 14.14 14.82 -3.06
N LEU A 248 14.26 16.14 -3.07
CA LEU A 248 13.74 17.01 -2.02
C LEU A 248 12.21 16.89 -1.91
N ILE A 249 11.49 16.89 -3.05
CA ILE A 249 10.04 16.70 -3.06
C ILE A 249 9.68 15.33 -2.46
N ILE A 250 10.34 14.26 -2.87
CA ILE A 250 10.11 12.90 -2.35
C ILE A 250 10.30 12.86 -0.85
N LYS A 251 11.40 13.41 -0.34
CA LYS A 251 11.80 13.30 1.07
C LYS A 251 11.01 14.20 2.00
N SER A 252 10.77 15.46 1.59
CA SER A 252 10.28 16.50 2.49
C SER A 252 8.83 16.92 2.26
N TYR A 253 8.22 16.54 1.13
CA TYR A 253 6.85 16.93 0.79
C TYR A 253 5.90 15.75 0.62
N THR A 254 6.42 14.51 0.56
CA THR A 254 5.59 13.30 0.44
C THR A 254 5.96 12.25 1.47
N ARG A 255 4.94 11.56 2.02
CA ARG A 255 5.11 10.40 2.91
C ARG A 255 4.06 9.37 2.53
N GLU A 256 4.40 8.52 1.57
CA GLU A 256 3.50 7.51 1.01
C GLU A 256 4.29 6.32 0.48
N ALA A 257 3.65 5.15 0.42
CA ALA A 257 4.26 3.96 -0.19
C ALA A 257 4.34 4.06 -1.73
N GLY A 258 3.31 4.61 -2.36
CA GLY A 258 3.24 4.81 -3.82
C GLY A 258 3.82 6.14 -4.27
N VAL A 259 3.30 6.64 -5.40
CA VAL A 259 3.73 7.90 -6.05
C VAL A 259 2.58 8.87 -6.33
N ARG A 260 1.39 8.66 -5.73
CA ARG A 260 0.21 9.47 -6.04
C ARG A 260 0.31 10.91 -5.54
N ASN A 261 0.82 11.11 -4.32
CA ASN A 261 1.06 12.44 -3.78
C ASN A 261 2.28 13.09 -4.43
N LEU A 262 3.32 12.30 -4.74
CA LEU A 262 4.47 12.78 -5.50
C LEU A 262 4.05 13.36 -6.85
N GLU A 263 3.19 12.65 -7.59
CA GLU A 263 2.63 13.14 -8.85
C GLU A 263 1.87 14.46 -8.65
N ARG A 264 1.09 14.59 -7.56
CA ARG A 264 0.36 15.82 -7.23
C ARG A 264 1.28 16.99 -6.90
N GLU A 265 2.35 16.76 -6.14
CA GLU A 265 3.31 17.81 -5.79
C GLU A 265 4.12 18.23 -7.02
N ILE A 266 4.56 17.30 -7.88
CA ILE A 266 5.17 17.63 -9.19
C ILE A 266 4.19 18.48 -10.04
N GLY A 267 2.91 18.11 -10.09
CA GLY A 267 1.87 18.86 -10.79
C GLY A 267 1.69 20.28 -10.24
N LYS A 268 1.83 20.49 -8.92
CA LYS A 268 1.80 21.85 -8.33
C LYS A 268 2.99 22.68 -8.78
N VAL A 269 4.20 22.12 -8.74
CA VAL A 269 5.41 22.77 -9.21
C VAL A 269 5.24 23.20 -10.66
N LEU A 270 4.80 22.29 -11.53
CA LEU A 270 4.62 22.59 -12.95
C LEU A 270 3.50 23.60 -13.23
N ARG A 271 2.42 23.63 -12.44
CA ARG A 271 1.39 24.69 -12.58
C ARG A 271 1.94 26.08 -12.28
N ASN A 272 2.81 26.23 -11.28
CA ASN A 272 3.47 27.51 -11.02
C ASN A 272 4.34 27.94 -12.21
N VAL A 273 5.04 27.00 -12.83
CA VAL A 273 5.85 27.26 -14.03
C VAL A 273 4.95 27.61 -15.21
N ALA A 274 3.80 26.94 -15.36
CA ALA A 274 2.84 27.24 -16.42
C ALA A 274 2.37 28.69 -16.37
N VAL A 275 2.17 29.27 -15.18
CA VAL A 275 1.84 30.70 -15.02
C VAL A 275 2.95 31.59 -15.57
N GLN A 276 4.22 31.32 -15.21
CA GLN A 276 5.37 32.12 -15.67
C GLN A 276 5.53 32.08 -17.20
N ILE A 277 5.30 30.92 -17.81
CA ILE A 277 5.36 30.76 -19.27
C ILE A 277 4.18 31.47 -19.93
N ALA A 278 2.96 31.35 -19.37
CA ALA A 278 1.75 31.97 -19.91
C ALA A 278 1.81 33.53 -19.86
N GLU A 279 2.44 34.08 -18.82
CA GLU A 279 2.69 35.50 -18.65
C GLU A 279 3.83 36.01 -19.58
N GLY A 280 4.51 35.13 -20.31
CA GLY A 280 5.62 35.47 -21.21
C GLY A 280 6.89 35.90 -20.49
N SER A 281 6.99 35.68 -19.18
CA SER A 281 8.14 36.11 -18.38
C SER A 281 9.39 35.26 -18.64
N THR A 282 9.23 34.03 -19.16
CA THR A 282 10.36 33.15 -19.53
C THR A 282 9.95 32.12 -20.59
N SER A 283 10.91 31.71 -21.42
CA SER A 283 10.75 30.64 -22.40
C SER A 283 11.24 29.26 -21.91
N HIS A 284 12.09 29.24 -20.87
CA HIS A 284 12.65 28.03 -20.27
C HIS A 284 12.86 28.25 -18.77
N VAL A 285 12.50 27.26 -17.95
CA VAL A 285 12.66 27.29 -16.50
C VAL A 285 13.42 26.06 -16.04
N THR A 286 14.51 26.28 -15.28
CA THR A 286 15.21 25.21 -14.57
C THR A 286 14.83 25.26 -13.10
N ILE A 287 14.29 24.15 -12.56
CA ILE A 287 13.84 24.04 -11.18
C ILE A 287 14.93 23.37 -10.35
N ALA A 288 15.59 24.15 -9.49
CA ALA A 288 16.62 23.69 -8.57
C ALA A 288 16.02 23.41 -7.18
N PRO A 289 16.73 22.69 -6.27
CA PRO A 289 16.26 22.42 -4.91
C PRO A 289 15.85 23.67 -4.11
N LYS A 290 16.57 24.78 -4.28
CA LYS A 290 16.29 26.07 -3.62
C LYS A 290 14.91 26.63 -3.98
N ASP A 291 14.39 26.32 -5.17
CA ASP A 291 13.14 26.87 -5.69
C ASP A 291 11.92 26.13 -5.13
N ILE A 292 12.10 24.91 -4.62
CA ILE A 292 11.01 24.04 -4.13
C ILE A 292 10.28 24.69 -2.97
N VAL A 293 10.99 25.32 -2.04
CA VAL A 293 10.36 25.99 -0.88
C VAL A 293 9.46 27.14 -1.32
N SER A 294 9.87 27.92 -2.33
CA SER A 294 9.04 29.01 -2.88
C SER A 294 7.81 28.49 -3.63
N LEU A 295 7.92 27.30 -4.27
CA LEU A 295 6.86 26.71 -5.09
C LEU A 295 5.85 25.88 -4.29
N LEU A 296 6.30 25.16 -3.26
CA LEU A 296 5.48 24.22 -2.45
C LEU A 296 5.24 24.66 -1.02
N GLY A 297 5.92 25.72 -0.54
CA GLY A 297 5.93 26.15 0.86
C GLY A 297 6.95 25.39 1.71
N GLN A 298 6.85 25.56 3.02
CA GLN A 298 7.78 24.90 3.96
C GLN A 298 7.71 23.37 3.89
N PRO A 299 8.82 22.66 4.11
CA PRO A 299 8.85 21.21 4.21
C PRO A 299 7.80 20.69 5.21
N ARG A 300 7.09 19.63 4.83
CA ARG A 300 6.05 19.03 5.68
C ARG A 300 6.56 17.94 6.58
N PHE A 301 7.68 17.33 6.20
CA PHE A 301 8.26 16.20 6.89
C PHE A 301 9.74 16.49 7.18
N GLU A 302 10.07 16.49 8.46
CA GLU A 302 11.45 16.62 8.95
C GLU A 302 11.90 15.28 9.54
N ASN A 303 13.20 15.05 9.56
CA ASN A 303 13.75 13.80 10.10
C ASN A 303 13.97 13.96 11.62
N GLU A 304 12.93 13.68 12.41
CA GLU A 304 12.94 13.82 13.88
C GLU A 304 13.62 12.65 14.63
N ILE A 305 14.03 11.59 13.92
CA ILE A 305 14.45 10.32 14.54
C ILE A 305 15.62 10.52 15.51
N ALA A 306 16.64 11.26 15.10
CA ALA A 306 17.83 11.46 15.91
C ALA A 306 17.59 12.25 17.21
N GLN A 307 16.60 13.15 17.21
CA GLN A 307 16.27 13.96 18.40
C GLN A 307 15.46 13.15 19.43
N ARG A 308 14.57 12.26 18.97
CA ARG A 308 13.68 11.51 19.86
C ARG A 308 14.36 10.37 20.60
N THR A 309 15.38 9.73 20.02
CA THR A 309 16.04 8.55 20.61
C THR A 309 17.23 8.87 21.51
N SER A 310 17.53 10.13 21.78
CA SER A 310 18.65 10.56 22.63
C SER A 310 18.43 10.36 24.15
N ILE A 311 17.23 9.97 24.55
CA ILE A 311 16.81 9.81 25.96
C ILE A 311 16.45 8.35 26.21
N PRO A 312 16.81 7.76 27.38
CA PRO A 312 16.36 6.44 27.78
C PRO A 312 14.83 6.35 27.79
N GLY A 313 14.31 5.17 27.40
CA GLY A 313 12.88 4.92 27.37
C GLY A 313 12.22 5.13 25.99
N VAL A 314 12.99 5.46 24.95
CA VAL A 314 12.45 5.63 23.60
C VAL A 314 13.03 4.58 22.67
N ALA A 315 12.14 3.87 21.93
CA ALA A 315 12.53 2.91 20.90
C ALA A 315 11.79 3.18 19.59
N THR A 316 12.45 2.88 18.49
CA THR A 316 11.87 3.00 17.15
C THR A 316 11.32 1.66 16.68
N GLY A 317 10.02 1.55 16.58
CA GLY A 317 9.31 0.41 16.02
C GLY A 317 8.98 0.59 14.54
N LEU A 318 8.58 -0.49 13.89
CA LEU A 318 8.10 -0.51 12.50
C LEU A 318 6.67 -1.03 12.47
N ALA A 319 5.78 -0.25 11.87
CA ALA A 319 4.39 -0.60 11.67
C ALA A 319 4.11 -0.87 10.19
N TRP A 320 3.14 -1.73 9.94
CA TRP A 320 2.50 -1.87 8.63
C TRP A 320 1.16 -1.15 8.65
N THR A 321 0.86 -0.44 7.58
CA THR A 321 -0.44 0.23 7.39
C THR A 321 -0.96 -0.07 5.98
N PRO A 322 -2.26 0.11 5.73
CA PRO A 322 -2.83 -0.06 4.39
C PRO A 322 -2.21 0.82 3.30
N VAL A 323 -1.51 1.88 3.71
CA VAL A 323 -0.82 2.80 2.80
C VAL A 323 0.68 2.55 2.71
N GLY A 324 1.20 1.51 3.41
CA GLY A 324 2.60 1.10 3.41
C GLY A 324 3.18 0.94 4.81
N GLY A 325 4.50 0.77 4.90
CA GLY A 325 5.20 0.76 6.18
C GLY A 325 5.33 2.17 6.78
N ASP A 326 5.38 2.25 8.09
CA ASP A 326 5.60 3.50 8.84
C ASP A 326 6.51 3.30 10.03
N ILE A 327 7.11 4.39 10.49
CA ILE A 327 7.93 4.44 11.71
C ILE A 327 7.02 4.72 12.90
N LEU A 328 7.23 3.96 13.96
CA LEU A 328 6.49 4.06 15.19
C LEU A 328 7.43 4.35 16.35
N PHE A 329 7.29 5.50 17.00
CA PHE A 329 8.02 5.78 18.24
C PHE A 329 7.26 5.21 19.42
N ILE A 330 7.97 4.56 20.32
CA ILE A 330 7.45 4.05 21.59
C ILE A 330 8.21 4.76 22.68
N GLU A 331 7.50 5.54 23.48
CA GLU A 331 8.03 6.35 24.54
C GLU A 331 7.56 5.78 25.90
N ALA A 332 8.48 5.46 26.77
CA ALA A 332 8.23 5.02 28.13
C ALA A 332 8.76 6.03 29.14
N SER A 333 7.98 6.37 30.13
CA SER A 333 8.31 7.28 31.21
C SER A 333 8.07 6.62 32.56
N ARG A 334 8.87 7.02 33.57
CA ARG A 334 8.75 6.57 34.96
C ARG A 334 8.48 7.77 35.86
N MET A 335 7.52 7.61 36.78
CA MET A 335 7.19 8.61 37.78
C MET A 335 6.94 7.95 39.13
N PRO A 336 7.12 8.63 40.26
CA PRO A 336 6.74 8.11 41.58
C PRO A 336 5.27 7.67 41.59
N GLY A 337 4.99 6.46 42.13
CA GLY A 337 3.63 5.91 42.09
C GLY A 337 3.50 4.64 42.90
N ARG A 338 2.57 3.78 42.52
CA ARG A 338 2.23 2.53 43.21
C ARG A 338 2.28 1.29 42.31
N GLY A 339 3.05 1.35 41.25
CA GLY A 339 3.24 0.24 40.30
C GLY A 339 2.19 0.19 39.18
N ALA A 340 1.47 1.27 38.90
CA ALA A 340 0.50 1.30 37.82
C ALA A 340 1.19 1.35 36.44
N LEU A 341 0.56 0.67 35.45
CA LEU A 341 0.95 0.74 34.04
C LEU A 341 -0.10 1.54 33.28
N MET A 342 0.28 2.71 32.79
CA MET A 342 -0.55 3.56 31.95
C MET A 342 -0.18 3.37 30.48
N ILE A 343 -1.18 3.30 29.61
CA ILE A 343 -0.98 3.08 28.17
C ILE A 343 -1.82 4.11 27.42
N THR A 344 -1.19 4.89 26.53
CA THR A 344 -1.85 5.92 25.71
C THR A 344 -1.36 5.89 24.27
N GLY A 345 -2.09 6.51 23.33
CA GLY A 345 -1.72 6.61 21.91
C GLY A 345 -2.72 5.96 20.96
N GLN A 346 -4.00 5.78 21.38
CA GLN A 346 -5.06 5.11 20.61
C GLN A 346 -4.66 3.69 20.15
N LEU A 347 -4.20 2.90 21.11
CA LEU A 347 -3.81 1.52 20.87
C LEU A 347 -5.03 0.62 20.94
N GLY A 348 -5.17 -0.28 19.95
CA GLY A 348 -6.12 -1.39 19.97
C GLY A 348 -5.77 -2.44 21.02
N ASP A 349 -6.65 -3.42 21.20
CA ASP A 349 -6.53 -4.40 22.27
C ASP A 349 -5.28 -5.26 22.15
N VAL A 350 -4.95 -5.73 20.94
CA VAL A 350 -3.75 -6.56 20.70
C VAL A 350 -2.46 -5.81 21.04
N MET A 351 -2.40 -4.52 20.71
CA MET A 351 -1.23 -3.72 21.01
C MET A 351 -1.11 -3.41 22.50
N ARG A 352 -2.23 -3.23 23.21
CA ARG A 352 -2.26 -3.09 24.69
C ARG A 352 -1.78 -4.36 25.39
N GLU A 353 -2.22 -5.53 24.92
CA GLU A 353 -1.71 -6.81 25.39
C GLU A 353 -0.21 -6.96 25.17
N SER A 354 0.31 -6.51 24.04
CA SER A 354 1.75 -6.49 23.76
C SER A 354 2.54 -5.66 24.77
N VAL A 355 2.01 -4.48 25.20
CA VAL A 355 2.63 -3.68 26.27
C VAL A 355 2.63 -4.42 27.59
N GLN A 356 1.52 -5.08 27.95
CA GLN A 356 1.41 -5.86 29.19
C GLN A 356 2.36 -7.06 29.19
N ALA A 357 2.46 -7.79 28.06
CA ALA A 357 3.40 -8.87 27.87
C ALA A 357 4.85 -8.41 28.01
N ALA A 358 5.20 -7.28 27.39
CA ALA A 358 6.52 -6.67 27.50
C ALA A 358 6.86 -6.29 28.94
N MET A 359 5.94 -5.64 29.66
CA MET A 359 6.11 -5.30 31.07
C MET A 359 6.30 -6.54 31.95
N THR A 360 5.48 -7.56 31.74
CA THR A 360 5.59 -8.83 32.47
C THR A 360 6.93 -9.49 32.24
N LEU A 361 7.41 -9.47 31.00
CA LEU A 361 8.70 -10.05 30.64
C LEU A 361 9.87 -9.27 31.26
N VAL A 362 9.83 -7.94 31.29
CA VAL A 362 10.84 -7.11 31.98
C VAL A 362 10.85 -7.40 33.47
N LYS A 363 9.66 -7.46 34.12
CA LYS A 363 9.54 -7.80 35.55
C LYS A 363 10.13 -9.18 35.86
N SER A 364 9.81 -10.19 35.07
CA SER A 364 10.30 -11.56 35.27
C SER A 364 11.81 -11.71 35.09
N ARG A 365 12.45 -10.77 34.37
CA ARG A 365 13.88 -10.75 34.09
C ARG A 365 14.62 -9.63 34.81
N ALA A 366 14.00 -8.97 35.78
CA ALA A 366 14.58 -7.81 36.46
C ALA A 366 16.00 -8.08 37.00
N ALA A 367 16.20 -9.22 37.66
CA ALA A 367 17.51 -9.61 38.19
C ALA A 367 18.57 -9.78 37.09
N GLN A 368 18.21 -10.36 35.93
CA GLN A 368 19.13 -10.55 34.79
C GLN A 368 19.48 -9.21 34.11
N LEU A 369 18.53 -8.27 34.14
CA LEU A 369 18.68 -6.94 33.57
C LEU A 369 19.36 -5.93 34.51
N GLY A 370 19.64 -6.33 35.76
CA GLY A 370 20.18 -5.44 36.78
C GLY A 370 19.18 -4.40 37.28
N ILE A 371 17.89 -4.67 37.20
CA ILE A 371 16.80 -3.79 37.61
C ILE A 371 16.39 -4.15 39.05
N ASP A 372 16.38 -3.16 39.96
CA ASP A 372 15.86 -3.33 41.32
C ASP A 372 14.33 -3.59 41.27
N PRO A 373 13.85 -4.72 41.78
CA PRO A 373 12.40 -5.03 41.83
C PRO A 373 11.56 -3.96 42.53
N ALA A 374 12.13 -3.23 43.50
CA ALA A 374 11.44 -2.15 44.20
C ALA A 374 11.01 -0.99 43.29
N VAL A 375 11.62 -0.86 42.11
CA VAL A 375 11.22 0.13 41.12
C VAL A 375 9.78 -0.08 40.64
N PHE A 376 9.35 -1.34 40.53
CA PHE A 376 8.00 -1.68 40.04
C PHE A 376 6.89 -1.43 41.08
N GLU A 377 7.24 -1.30 42.35
CA GLU A 377 6.28 -1.02 43.41
C GLU A 377 6.19 0.48 43.74
N LYS A 378 7.31 1.19 43.56
CA LYS A 378 7.45 2.60 43.95
C LYS A 378 7.22 3.58 42.80
N ASN A 379 7.08 3.09 41.57
CA ASN A 379 6.91 3.94 40.41
C ASN A 379 5.78 3.44 39.53
N ASP A 380 5.02 4.39 38.98
CA ASP A 380 4.13 4.17 37.85
C ASP A 380 4.92 4.30 36.55
N ILE A 381 4.57 3.47 35.57
CA ILE A 381 5.19 3.46 34.26
C ILE A 381 4.13 3.82 33.22
N HIS A 382 4.46 4.81 32.39
CA HIS A 382 3.60 5.26 31.31
C HIS A 382 4.24 4.92 29.97
N VAL A 383 3.54 4.13 29.14
CA VAL A 383 3.92 3.85 27.75
C VAL A 383 3.01 4.66 26.85
N HIS A 384 3.62 5.51 26.03
CA HIS A 384 2.93 6.35 25.07
C HIS A 384 3.42 6.05 23.65
N VAL A 385 2.49 5.96 22.71
CA VAL A 385 2.81 5.84 21.28
C VAL A 385 2.26 7.06 20.56
N PRO A 386 3.09 8.06 20.22
CA PRO A 386 2.67 9.30 19.55
C PRO A 386 1.90 9.07 18.24
N ALA A 387 1.36 10.16 17.67
CA ALA A 387 0.46 10.17 16.50
C ALA A 387 -0.94 9.60 16.80
N GLY A 388 -1.59 10.17 17.81
CA GLY A 388 -2.94 9.77 18.28
C GLY A 388 -4.07 9.95 17.28
N ALA A 389 -3.85 10.60 16.14
CA ALA A 389 -4.85 10.72 15.08
C ALA A 389 -5.07 9.43 14.27
N THR A 390 -4.15 8.45 14.40
CA THR A 390 -4.22 7.18 13.67
C THR A 390 -4.32 6.03 14.67
N PRO A 391 -5.42 5.25 14.66
CA PRO A 391 -5.53 4.03 15.47
C PRO A 391 -4.41 3.05 15.12
N LYS A 392 -3.85 2.40 16.12
CA LYS A 392 -2.74 1.45 15.97
C LYS A 392 -3.10 0.15 16.67
N ASP A 393 -2.97 -0.96 15.96
CA ASP A 393 -3.19 -2.28 16.54
C ASP A 393 -2.23 -3.32 15.93
N GLY A 394 -2.02 -4.41 16.66
CA GLY A 394 -1.22 -5.55 16.23
C GLY A 394 -0.06 -5.90 17.17
N PRO A 395 0.41 -7.15 17.11
CA PRO A 395 1.42 -7.67 18.05
C PRO A 395 2.86 -7.29 17.67
N SER A 396 3.10 -6.74 16.49
CA SER A 396 4.43 -6.58 15.90
C SER A 396 5.33 -5.54 16.58
N ALA A 397 4.81 -4.74 17.51
CA ALA A 397 5.56 -3.76 18.29
C ALA A 397 6.16 -4.33 19.59
N GLY A 398 5.93 -5.60 19.91
CA GLY A 398 6.35 -6.21 21.16
C GLY A 398 7.82 -6.07 21.48
N VAL A 399 8.71 -6.31 20.50
CA VAL A 399 10.17 -6.14 20.67
C VAL A 399 10.51 -4.68 21.00
N ALA A 400 9.91 -3.72 20.31
CA ALA A 400 10.18 -2.31 20.53
C ALA A 400 9.65 -1.82 21.90
N MET A 401 8.51 -2.33 22.34
CA MET A 401 7.95 -2.06 23.67
C MET A 401 8.83 -2.62 24.77
N PHE A 402 9.31 -3.86 24.62
CA PHE A 402 10.23 -4.48 25.55
C PHE A 402 11.57 -3.71 25.62
N THR A 403 12.10 -3.30 24.49
CA THR A 403 13.34 -2.54 24.41
C THR A 403 13.21 -1.15 25.03
N ALA A 404 12.10 -0.42 24.77
CA ALA A 404 11.84 0.88 25.38
C ALA A 404 11.73 0.79 26.92
N LEU A 405 10.99 -0.19 27.43
CA LEU A 405 10.85 -0.42 28.86
C LEU A 405 12.19 -0.81 29.51
N THR A 406 12.96 -1.68 28.86
CA THR A 406 14.29 -2.07 29.36
C THR A 406 15.26 -0.88 29.33
N SER A 407 15.25 -0.09 28.27
CA SER A 407 16.02 1.17 28.15
C SER A 407 15.73 2.12 29.31
N LEU A 408 14.44 2.37 29.59
CA LEU A 408 13.98 3.24 30.68
C LEU A 408 14.49 2.75 32.05
N LEU A 409 14.34 1.45 32.30
CA LEU A 409 14.59 0.88 33.62
C LEU A 409 16.08 0.57 33.90
N THR A 410 16.89 0.52 32.83
CA THR A 410 18.35 0.36 32.94
C THR A 410 19.11 1.66 32.69
N ASP A 411 18.41 2.78 32.44
CA ASP A 411 18.96 4.10 32.13
C ASP A 411 19.97 4.07 30.95
N ARG A 412 19.67 3.23 29.93
CA ARG A 412 20.49 3.07 28.72
C ARG A 412 19.72 3.55 27.52
N THR A 413 20.30 4.38 26.68
CA THR A 413 19.68 4.86 25.45
C THR A 413 19.61 3.77 24.39
N VAL A 414 18.54 3.78 23.60
CA VAL A 414 18.43 2.97 22.39
C VAL A 414 19.17 3.68 21.26
N ARG A 415 19.89 2.94 20.44
CA ARG A 415 20.58 3.48 19.25
C ARG A 415 19.59 4.15 18.31
N GLY A 416 19.86 5.41 17.98
CA GLY A 416 18.99 6.24 17.14
C GLY A 416 18.93 5.81 15.66
N ASP A 417 19.91 5.02 15.21
CA ASP A 417 20.02 4.52 13.84
C ASP A 417 19.28 3.20 13.61
N THR A 418 18.59 2.66 14.63
CA THR A 418 18.05 1.30 14.64
C THR A 418 16.52 1.32 14.77
N ALA A 419 15.82 0.58 13.90
CA ALA A 419 14.41 0.24 14.09
C ALA A 419 14.20 -1.25 14.27
N MET A 420 13.07 -1.61 14.89
CA MET A 420 12.79 -2.99 15.24
C MET A 420 11.32 -3.37 15.03
N THR A 421 11.07 -4.64 14.76
CA THR A 421 9.73 -5.22 14.76
C THR A 421 9.81 -6.67 15.20
N GLY A 422 8.75 -7.16 15.79
CA GLY A 422 8.62 -8.54 16.23
C GLY A 422 7.59 -8.66 17.34
N GLU A 423 6.84 -9.75 17.33
CA GLU A 423 6.01 -10.16 18.44
C GLU A 423 6.88 -10.85 19.48
N ILE A 424 6.53 -10.73 20.76
CA ILE A 424 7.27 -11.36 21.85
C ILE A 424 6.39 -12.35 22.62
N SER A 425 6.97 -13.47 23.03
CA SER A 425 6.35 -14.39 23.96
C SER A 425 6.80 -14.12 25.40
N LEU A 426 6.02 -14.53 26.40
CA LEU A 426 6.39 -14.44 27.83
C LEU A 426 7.64 -15.24 28.19
N ARG A 427 8.15 -16.09 27.28
CA ARG A 427 9.41 -16.84 27.43
C ARG A 427 10.59 -16.12 26.77
N GLY A 428 10.35 -14.92 26.20
CA GLY A 428 11.38 -14.10 25.55
C GLY A 428 11.76 -14.55 24.14
N LEU A 429 10.92 -15.36 23.46
CA LEU A 429 11.12 -15.65 22.04
C LEU A 429 10.57 -14.51 21.20
N VAL A 430 11.26 -14.20 20.11
CA VAL A 430 10.80 -13.25 19.10
C VAL A 430 10.10 -14.04 17.99
N LEU A 431 8.82 -13.73 17.80
CA LEU A 431 7.94 -14.43 16.86
C LEU A 431 7.83 -13.67 15.53
N PRO A 432 7.60 -14.40 14.42
CA PRO A 432 7.52 -13.79 13.10
C PRO A 432 6.30 -12.87 12.96
N VAL A 433 6.43 -11.85 12.13
CA VAL A 433 5.39 -10.85 11.87
C VAL A 433 5.21 -10.62 10.37
N GLY A 434 4.05 -10.06 9.98
CA GLY A 434 3.77 -9.71 8.60
C GLY A 434 4.32 -8.34 8.19
N GLY A 435 4.27 -8.05 6.89
CA GLY A 435 4.61 -6.73 6.33
C GLY A 435 6.11 -6.38 6.40
N ILE A 436 6.99 -7.37 6.37
CA ILE A 436 8.45 -7.16 6.49
C ILE A 436 8.97 -6.24 5.39
N LYS A 437 8.56 -6.46 4.17
CA LYS A 437 8.99 -5.68 3.01
C LYS A 437 8.65 -4.19 3.17
N GLU A 438 7.40 -3.88 3.52
CA GLU A 438 6.93 -2.51 3.72
C GLU A 438 7.62 -1.84 4.90
N LYS A 439 7.80 -2.56 5.99
CA LYS A 439 8.50 -2.10 7.21
C LYS A 439 9.95 -1.74 6.92
N VAL A 440 10.65 -2.59 6.18
CA VAL A 440 12.06 -2.37 5.82
C VAL A 440 12.22 -1.21 4.84
N VAL A 441 11.31 -1.08 3.86
CA VAL A 441 11.27 0.07 2.95
C VAL A 441 11.06 1.37 3.73
N ALA A 442 10.16 1.38 4.73
CA ALA A 442 9.93 2.55 5.59
C ALA A 442 11.17 2.90 6.43
N ALA A 443 11.85 1.90 7.00
CA ALA A 443 13.10 2.10 7.74
C ALA A 443 14.20 2.75 6.86
N ALA A 444 14.39 2.23 5.64
CA ALA A 444 15.33 2.77 4.67
C ALA A 444 14.98 4.21 4.24
N ALA A 445 13.69 4.49 4.00
CA ALA A 445 13.20 5.82 3.63
C ALA A 445 13.35 6.85 4.76
N ALA A 446 13.28 6.40 6.02
CA ALA A 446 13.50 7.25 7.19
C ALA A 446 14.99 7.53 7.46
N GLY A 447 15.91 6.95 6.68
CA GLY A 447 17.35 7.15 6.84
C GLY A 447 17.98 6.35 7.98
N LEU A 448 17.29 5.31 8.46
CA LEU A 448 17.85 4.35 9.41
C LEU A 448 18.91 3.49 8.71
N THR A 449 19.88 3.00 9.47
CA THR A 449 20.97 2.17 8.94
C THR A 449 20.90 0.72 9.44
N ARG A 450 20.10 0.45 10.48
CA ARG A 450 19.97 -0.86 11.09
C ARG A 450 18.51 -1.25 11.28
N VAL A 451 18.19 -2.50 10.98
CA VAL A 451 16.85 -3.06 11.18
C VAL A 451 16.91 -4.41 11.88
N MET A 452 16.13 -4.54 12.95
CA MET A 452 16.06 -5.74 13.77
C MET A 452 14.75 -6.46 13.48
N LEU A 453 14.87 -7.70 13.00
CA LEU A 453 13.75 -8.51 12.51
C LEU A 453 13.75 -9.90 13.16
N PRO A 454 12.59 -10.55 13.32
CA PRO A 454 12.55 -11.93 13.79
C PRO A 454 13.33 -12.87 12.87
N ALA A 455 14.15 -13.76 13.42
CA ALA A 455 14.97 -14.70 12.64
C ALA A 455 14.13 -15.55 11.68
N ARG A 456 12.89 -15.89 12.05
CA ARG A 456 11.97 -16.67 11.21
C ARG A 456 11.47 -15.88 9.97
N ASN A 457 11.57 -14.56 9.97
CA ASN A 457 11.27 -13.72 8.80
C ASN A 457 12.44 -13.64 7.81
N LYS A 458 13.54 -14.35 8.03
CA LYS A 458 14.65 -14.43 7.05
C LYS A 458 14.18 -14.97 5.69
N ARG A 459 13.12 -15.74 5.66
CA ARG A 459 12.46 -16.21 4.42
C ARG A 459 11.92 -15.07 3.55
N ASP A 460 11.57 -13.93 4.17
CA ASP A 460 10.99 -12.76 3.49
C ASP A 460 12.09 -11.82 2.95
N TYR A 461 13.38 -12.13 3.20
CA TYR A 461 14.51 -11.27 2.84
C TYR A 461 14.62 -11.01 1.34
N ASP A 462 14.36 -12.04 0.51
CA ASP A 462 14.45 -11.92 -0.95
C ASP A 462 13.32 -11.08 -1.58
N ASP A 463 12.27 -10.81 -0.83
CA ASP A 463 11.17 -9.95 -1.25
C ASP A 463 11.45 -8.46 -1.00
N ILE A 464 12.48 -8.15 -0.21
CA ILE A 464 12.88 -6.77 0.08
C ILE A 464 13.61 -6.20 -1.15
N PRO A 465 13.25 -4.99 -1.63
CA PRO A 465 13.93 -4.33 -2.74
C PRO A 465 15.43 -4.19 -2.52
N ALA A 466 16.23 -4.44 -3.57
CA ALA A 466 17.69 -4.39 -3.48
C ALA A 466 18.21 -3.03 -2.97
N GLY A 467 17.57 -1.92 -3.37
CA GLY A 467 17.92 -0.58 -2.91
C GLY A 467 17.71 -0.36 -1.40
N ALA A 468 16.72 -1.00 -0.78
CA ALA A 468 16.53 -0.97 0.66
C ALA A 468 17.51 -1.91 1.37
N ARG A 469 17.76 -3.10 0.80
CA ARG A 469 18.75 -4.06 1.34
C ARG A 469 20.16 -3.49 1.40
N ALA A 470 20.57 -2.73 0.40
CA ALA A 470 21.90 -2.14 0.33
C ALA A 470 22.13 -1.01 1.36
N LYS A 471 21.06 -0.40 1.88
CA LYS A 471 21.13 0.73 2.83
C LYS A 471 21.08 0.30 4.30
N LEU A 472 20.71 -0.95 4.58
CA LEU A 472 20.41 -1.42 5.93
C LEU A 472 21.25 -2.62 6.34
N GLU A 473 21.72 -2.62 7.58
CA GLU A 473 22.23 -3.78 8.29
C GLU A 473 21.05 -4.56 8.90
N PHE A 474 20.98 -5.86 8.63
CA PHE A 474 19.90 -6.75 9.10
C PHE A 474 20.36 -7.53 10.32
N ILE A 475 19.67 -7.34 11.45
CA ILE A 475 19.91 -8.07 12.69
C ILE A 475 18.75 -9.02 12.93
N TRP A 476 19.04 -10.32 12.97
CA TRP A 476 18.04 -11.37 13.10
C TRP A 476 17.89 -11.78 14.56
N LEU A 477 16.68 -11.61 15.11
CA LEU A 477 16.37 -11.84 16.51
C LEU A 477 15.70 -13.21 16.72
N GLU A 478 16.26 -14.03 17.59
CA GLU A 478 15.62 -15.25 18.09
C GLU A 478 14.98 -14.99 19.47
N ARG A 479 15.64 -14.17 20.27
CA ARG A 479 15.22 -13.82 21.63
C ARG A 479 15.27 -12.31 21.87
N VAL A 480 14.54 -11.87 22.88
CA VAL A 480 14.56 -10.46 23.30
C VAL A 480 15.93 -10.02 23.83
N ASP A 481 16.76 -10.96 24.28
CA ASP A 481 18.14 -10.69 24.73
C ASP A 481 19.01 -10.20 23.56
N ASP A 482 18.80 -10.75 22.37
CA ASP A 482 19.47 -10.30 21.14
C ASP A 482 19.11 -8.84 20.82
N ALA A 483 17.84 -8.47 21.06
CA ALA A 483 17.38 -7.10 20.86
C ALA A 483 18.07 -6.13 21.83
N ILE A 484 18.19 -6.47 23.11
CA ILE A 484 18.88 -5.63 24.10
C ILE A 484 20.36 -5.48 23.74
N ALA A 485 21.02 -6.58 23.38
CA ALA A 485 22.46 -6.58 23.06
C ALA A 485 22.76 -5.71 21.82
N ALA A 486 21.85 -5.70 20.83
CA ALA A 486 22.05 -4.97 19.58
C ALA A 486 21.53 -3.53 19.61
N ALA A 487 20.50 -3.23 20.42
CA ALA A 487 19.82 -1.92 20.40
C ALA A 487 20.29 -0.97 21.49
N LEU A 488 20.66 -1.46 22.69
CA LEU A 488 21.02 -0.58 23.79
C LEU A 488 22.48 -0.17 23.75
N GLU A 489 22.73 1.13 23.88
CA GLU A 489 24.09 1.65 24.08
C GLU A 489 24.70 1.11 25.38
N PRO A 490 26.02 1.00 25.50
CA PRO A 490 26.68 0.63 26.75
C PRO A 490 26.20 1.52 27.90
N ALA A 491 26.13 0.97 29.13
CA ALA A 491 25.84 1.77 30.31
C ALA A 491 26.88 2.89 30.41
N LYS A 492 26.43 4.14 30.60
CA LYS A 492 27.37 5.24 30.91
C LYS A 492 28.15 4.86 32.16
N ALA A 493 29.48 4.83 32.06
CA ALA A 493 30.32 4.65 33.24
C ALA A 493 29.93 5.73 34.27
N THR A 494 29.43 5.31 35.43
CA THR A 494 29.22 6.23 36.55
C THR A 494 30.58 6.85 36.86
N PRO A 495 30.74 8.20 36.85
CA PRO A 495 31.98 8.78 37.31
C PRO A 495 32.19 8.28 38.74
N ALA A 496 33.34 7.64 38.99
CA ALA A 496 33.74 7.23 40.33
C ALA A 496 33.59 8.48 41.24
N ALA A 497 32.79 8.35 42.29
CA ALA A 497 32.67 9.40 43.28
C ALA A 497 34.09 9.71 43.75
N ALA A 498 34.55 10.92 43.46
CA ALA A 498 35.80 11.43 44.02
C ALA A 498 35.56 11.56 45.53
N GLU A 499 36.24 10.71 46.31
CA GLU A 499 36.38 10.85 47.74
C GLU A 499 37.04 12.17 48.12
#